data_4b4007eac3834f57b0277e6d53809477
#
_entry.id   4b4007eac3834f57b0277e6d53809477
#
_cell.length_a   1.000
_cell.length_b   1.000
_cell.length_c   1.000
_cell.angle_alpha   90.00
_cell.angle_beta   90.00
_cell.angle_gamma   90.00
#
_symmetry.space_group_name_H-M   'P 1'
#
loop_
_entity.id
_entity.type
_entity.pdbx_description
1 polymer ?
#
loop_
_entity_poly.entity_id
_entity_poly.type
_entity_poly.pdbx_seq_one_letter_code
_entity_poly.pdbx_strand_id
1 'polypeptide(L)'
;INDTKVNIIEMGDPVDSGAIYCSHPITLQGNIKDIWLSIADIAFDLILECIIEDPIPKYQVGTPEVYKRIKDNSIKFDNTKNISYIYDQIRMVDDINYPNAYLDIGDYRLEFSRAKLGYEEIIADVKIRKKQ
;
A
#
# COMPACT_ATOMS: atom_id res chain seq x y z
N ILE A 1 4.25 2.46 -8.92
CA ILE A 1 5.04 3.35 -8.02
C ILE A 1 5.81 2.42 -7.09
N ASN A 2 7.14 2.48 -7.14
CA ASN A 2 7.99 1.64 -6.28
C ASN A 2 8.58 2.42 -5.10
N ASP A 3 8.60 3.74 -5.18
CA ASP A 3 9.16 4.62 -4.17
C ASP A 3 8.21 5.79 -3.91
N THR A 4 8.16 6.23 -2.66
CA THR A 4 7.36 7.37 -2.21
C THR A 4 8.05 8.05 -1.02
N LYS A 5 7.31 8.85 -0.25
CA LYS A 5 7.83 9.51 0.96
C LYS A 5 6.86 9.34 2.12
N VAL A 6 7.40 9.22 3.32
CA VAL A 6 6.67 9.45 4.56
C VAL A 6 6.83 10.93 4.89
N ASN A 7 5.73 11.61 5.16
CA ASN A 7 5.71 13.03 5.46
C ASN A 7 5.04 13.28 6.81
N ILE A 8 5.58 14.21 7.59
CA ILE A 8 4.86 14.82 8.72
C ILE A 8 4.27 16.13 8.19
N ILE A 9 2.95 16.23 8.26
CA ILE A 9 2.21 17.38 7.73
C ILE A 9 1.36 18.06 8.82
N GLU A 10 1.12 19.35 8.66
CA GLU A 10 0.16 20.09 9.46
C GLU A 10 -1.25 19.51 9.27
N MET A 11 -2.01 19.39 10.36
CA MET A 11 -3.42 19.04 10.26
C MET A 11 -4.24 20.25 9.82
N GLY A 12 -5.01 20.07 8.75
CA GLY A 12 -5.82 21.13 8.17
C GLY A 12 -7.06 20.61 7.43
N ASP A 13 -7.80 21.52 6.86
CA ASP A 13 -8.95 21.23 5.99
C ASP A 13 -8.65 21.82 4.59
N PRO A 14 -8.74 21.03 3.51
CA PRO A 14 -9.12 19.62 3.47
C PRO A 14 -8.05 18.65 4.02
N VAL A 15 -8.47 17.40 4.28
CA VAL A 15 -7.57 16.34 4.78
C VAL A 15 -6.36 16.20 3.86
N ASP A 16 -5.18 15.96 4.44
CA ASP A 16 -3.89 15.76 3.78
C ASP A 16 -3.36 16.98 2.99
N SER A 17 -3.91 18.19 3.19
CA SER A 17 -3.52 19.42 2.48
C SER A 17 -2.51 20.29 3.21
N GLY A 18 -2.18 19.97 4.45
CA GLY A 18 -1.32 20.77 5.31
C GLY A 18 0.11 20.91 4.81
N ALA A 19 0.83 21.90 5.32
CA ALA A 19 2.24 22.11 4.99
C ALA A 19 3.10 20.95 5.54
N ILE A 20 4.19 20.62 4.85
CA ILE A 20 5.09 19.52 5.20
C ILE A 20 6.20 20.04 6.10
N TYR A 21 6.32 19.49 7.30
CA TYR A 21 7.40 19.75 8.25
C TYR A 21 8.65 18.96 7.91
N CYS A 22 8.52 17.64 7.83
CA CYS A 22 9.62 16.70 7.58
C CYS A 22 9.20 15.65 6.55
N SER A 23 10.19 15.08 5.86
CA SER A 23 9.94 14.13 4.76
C SER A 23 11.09 13.14 4.61
N HIS A 24 10.79 11.84 4.51
CA HIS A 24 11.79 10.80 4.30
C HIS A 24 11.37 9.85 3.17
N PRO A 25 12.28 9.49 2.24
CA PRO A 25 11.97 8.54 1.18
C PRO A 25 11.76 7.13 1.74
N ILE A 26 10.85 6.37 1.11
CA ILE A 26 10.59 4.96 1.42
C ILE A 26 10.35 4.18 0.14
N THR A 27 10.86 2.94 0.08
CA THR A 27 10.51 2.00 -0.97
C THR A 27 9.22 1.26 -0.63
N LEU A 28 8.38 1.02 -1.63
CA LEU A 28 7.16 0.20 -1.53
C LEU A 28 7.40 -1.24 -2.00
N GLN A 29 8.65 -1.69 -2.04
CA GLN A 29 8.99 -3.08 -2.31
C GLN A 29 8.70 -3.96 -1.07
N GLY A 30 8.38 -5.24 -1.31
CA GLY A 30 8.06 -6.19 -0.25
C GLY A 30 6.56 -6.34 0.00
N ASN A 31 6.21 -6.99 1.10
CA ASN A 31 4.82 -7.19 1.52
C ASN A 31 4.28 -5.94 2.25
N ILE A 32 2.98 -5.72 2.21
CA ILE A 32 2.33 -4.58 2.87
C ILE A 32 2.66 -4.47 4.36
N LYS A 33 2.83 -5.59 5.07
CA LYS A 33 3.21 -5.60 6.49
C LYS A 33 4.60 -5.02 6.73
N ASP A 34 5.56 -5.40 5.90
CA ASP A 34 6.94 -4.90 6.00
C ASP A 34 6.99 -3.40 5.67
N ILE A 35 6.20 -2.98 4.67
CA ILE A 35 6.04 -1.56 4.31
C ILE A 35 5.44 -0.77 5.48
N TRP A 36 4.39 -1.27 6.14
CA TRP A 36 3.78 -0.61 7.31
C TRP A 36 4.76 -0.48 8.48
N LEU A 37 5.56 -1.52 8.77
CA LEU A 37 6.59 -1.45 9.81
C LEU A 37 7.63 -0.40 9.48
N SER A 38 8.12 -0.37 8.23
CA SER A 38 9.08 0.65 7.79
C SER A 38 8.51 2.07 7.86
N ILE A 39 7.22 2.26 7.50
CA ILE A 39 6.54 3.55 7.65
C ILE A 39 6.48 3.96 9.13
N ALA A 40 6.17 3.03 10.03
CA ALA A 40 6.07 3.32 11.47
C ALA A 40 7.42 3.76 12.05
N ASP A 41 8.51 3.06 11.71
CA ASP A 41 9.85 3.40 12.17
C ASP A 41 10.27 4.78 11.64
N ILE A 42 10.11 5.03 10.34
CA ILE A 42 10.42 6.33 9.72
C ILE A 42 9.57 7.46 10.33
N ALA A 43 8.28 7.22 10.54
CA ALA A 43 7.37 8.22 11.13
C ALA A 43 7.78 8.59 12.55
N PHE A 44 8.23 7.61 13.35
CA PHE A 44 8.72 7.87 14.69
C PHE A 44 9.96 8.76 14.68
N ASP A 45 10.93 8.47 13.82
CA ASP A 45 12.15 9.28 13.68
C ASP A 45 11.83 10.70 13.20
N LEU A 46 10.94 10.84 12.22
CA LEU A 46 10.50 12.15 11.74
C LEU A 46 9.75 12.97 12.79
N ILE A 47 8.97 12.34 13.66
CA ILE A 47 8.29 13.03 14.78
C ILE A 47 9.33 13.57 15.75
N LEU A 48 10.36 12.79 16.10
CA LEU A 48 11.44 13.25 16.95
C LEU A 48 12.22 14.40 16.32
N GLU A 49 12.52 14.30 15.03
CA GLU A 49 13.17 15.39 14.27
C GLU A 49 12.33 16.69 14.33
N CYS A 50 11.02 16.59 14.07
CA CYS A 50 10.14 17.76 14.13
C CYS A 50 10.08 18.41 15.52
N ILE A 51 10.14 17.61 16.60
CA ILE A 51 10.12 18.14 17.98
C ILE A 51 11.45 18.83 18.35
N ILE A 52 12.57 18.26 17.91
CA ILE A 52 13.91 18.74 18.29
C ILE A 52 14.33 19.93 17.44
N GLU A 53 14.11 19.86 16.12
CA GLU A 53 14.63 20.83 15.15
C GLU A 53 13.65 21.99 14.88
N ASP A 54 12.37 21.83 15.26
CA ASP A 54 11.28 22.81 15.01
C ASP A 54 11.32 23.38 13.58
N PRO A 55 11.26 22.53 12.53
CA PRO A 55 11.47 22.94 11.16
C PRO A 55 10.35 23.85 10.65
N ILE A 56 10.70 24.82 9.82
CA ILE A 56 9.70 25.66 9.15
C ILE A 56 8.97 24.83 8.08
N PRO A 57 7.63 24.67 8.18
CA PRO A 57 6.86 23.85 7.24
C PRO A 57 6.85 24.47 5.84
N LYS A 58 6.80 23.61 4.82
CA LYS A 58 6.74 23.98 3.40
C LYS A 58 5.40 23.61 2.81
N TYR A 59 4.74 24.53 2.12
CA TYR A 59 3.48 24.24 1.43
C TYR A 59 3.66 23.16 0.36
N GLN A 60 2.66 22.31 0.25
CA GLN A 60 2.60 21.32 -0.82
C GLN A 60 2.43 22.02 -2.17
N VAL A 61 3.12 21.49 -3.20
CA VAL A 61 3.08 22.03 -4.57
C VAL A 61 2.66 20.90 -5.51
N GLY A 62 1.73 21.16 -6.41
CA GLY A 62 1.24 20.22 -7.41
C GLY A 62 -0.28 20.12 -7.45
N THR A 63 -0.78 19.28 -8.36
CA THR A 63 -2.21 18.99 -8.46
C THR A 63 -2.56 17.83 -7.53
N PRO A 64 -3.57 17.97 -6.64
CA PRO A 64 -3.99 16.89 -5.75
C PRO A 64 -4.49 15.68 -6.55
N GLU A 65 -4.07 14.49 -6.16
CA GLU A 65 -4.56 13.23 -6.69
C GLU A 65 -5.41 12.51 -5.63
N VAL A 66 -6.65 12.19 -5.97
CA VAL A 66 -7.58 11.56 -5.05
C VAL A 66 -7.66 10.06 -5.30
N TYR A 67 -7.25 9.26 -4.31
CA TYR A 67 -7.33 7.80 -4.38
C TYR A 67 -8.63 7.29 -3.75
N LYS A 68 -9.27 6.35 -4.45
CA LYS A 68 -10.47 5.67 -3.95
C LYS A 68 -10.07 4.52 -3.03
N ARG A 69 -10.85 4.31 -1.97
CA ARG A 69 -10.68 3.12 -1.11
C ARG A 69 -10.84 1.84 -1.91
N ILE A 70 -9.99 0.85 -1.62
CA ILE A 70 -10.11 -0.51 -2.16
C ILE A 70 -11.43 -1.13 -1.70
N LYS A 71 -12.19 -1.69 -2.66
CA LYS A 71 -13.40 -2.46 -2.43
C LYS A 71 -13.15 -3.91 -2.84
N ASP A 72 -13.95 -4.84 -2.35
CA ASP A 72 -13.82 -6.28 -2.66
C ASP A 72 -13.68 -6.58 -4.15
N ASN A 73 -14.43 -5.89 -4.99
CA ASN A 73 -14.38 -6.09 -6.44
C ASN A 73 -13.12 -5.50 -7.10
N SER A 74 -12.39 -4.63 -6.44
CA SER A 74 -11.16 -4.01 -6.98
C SER A 74 -9.91 -4.87 -6.81
N ILE A 75 -10.00 -5.94 -6.03
CA ILE A 75 -8.90 -6.90 -5.82
C ILE A 75 -9.09 -8.23 -6.56
N LYS A 76 -10.13 -8.31 -7.39
CA LYS A 76 -10.28 -9.42 -8.34
C LYS A 76 -9.18 -9.33 -9.41
N PHE A 77 -8.54 -10.47 -9.70
CA PHE A 77 -7.49 -10.52 -10.72
C PHE A 77 -7.99 -10.04 -12.08
N ASP A 78 -7.22 -9.17 -12.69
CA ASP A 78 -7.36 -8.79 -14.09
C ASP A 78 -6.38 -9.66 -14.91
N ASN A 79 -6.91 -10.70 -15.55
CA ASN A 79 -6.13 -11.64 -16.36
C ASN A 79 -5.55 -11.02 -17.65
N THR A 80 -5.83 -9.76 -17.94
CA THR A 80 -5.22 -9.01 -19.05
C THR A 80 -3.90 -8.35 -18.66
N LYS A 81 -3.57 -8.34 -17.36
CA LYS A 81 -2.37 -7.70 -16.82
C LYS A 81 -1.20 -8.65 -16.74
N ASN A 82 0.01 -8.08 -16.68
CA ASN A 82 1.23 -8.84 -16.54
C ASN A 82 1.39 -9.42 -15.09
N ILE A 83 2.32 -10.33 -14.95
CA ILE A 83 2.59 -11.05 -13.71
C ILE A 83 2.99 -10.14 -12.55
N SER A 84 3.74 -9.07 -12.82
CA SER A 84 4.15 -8.09 -11.80
C SER A 84 2.95 -7.34 -11.23
N TYR A 85 1.96 -7.01 -12.06
CA TYR A 85 0.72 -6.38 -11.61
C TYR A 85 -0.10 -7.32 -10.71
N ILE A 86 -0.20 -8.61 -11.07
CA ILE A 86 -0.89 -9.62 -10.25
C ILE A 86 -0.18 -9.80 -8.91
N TYR A 87 1.15 -9.82 -8.91
CA TYR A 87 1.95 -9.85 -7.69
C TYR A 87 1.66 -8.66 -6.78
N ASP A 88 1.63 -7.45 -7.34
CA ASP A 88 1.30 -6.23 -6.60
C ASP A 88 -0.13 -6.27 -6.02
N GLN A 89 -1.10 -6.80 -6.77
CA GLN A 89 -2.45 -6.99 -6.25
C GLN A 89 -2.51 -7.91 -5.02
N ILE A 90 -1.69 -8.97 -4.98
CA ILE A 90 -1.65 -9.88 -3.84
C ILE A 90 -0.92 -9.23 -2.65
N ARG A 91 0.33 -8.80 -2.86
CA ARG A 91 1.19 -8.35 -1.76
C ARG A 91 0.69 -7.10 -1.04
N MET A 92 -0.01 -6.20 -1.75
CA MET A 92 -0.50 -4.94 -1.20
C MET A 92 -1.79 -5.05 -0.38
N VAL A 93 -2.44 -6.20 -0.40
CA VAL A 93 -3.64 -6.50 0.41
C VAL A 93 -3.44 -7.72 1.31
N ASP A 94 -2.22 -8.24 1.42
CA ASP A 94 -1.89 -9.41 2.25
C ASP A 94 -1.74 -9.02 3.73
N ASP A 95 -2.81 -8.48 4.29
CA ASP A 95 -2.92 -8.09 5.70
C ASP A 95 -4.34 -8.36 6.21
N ILE A 96 -4.46 -8.57 7.52
CA ILE A 96 -5.74 -8.90 8.18
C ILE A 96 -6.81 -7.80 8.02
N ASN A 97 -6.39 -6.56 7.77
CA ASN A 97 -7.28 -5.42 7.62
C ASN A 97 -7.83 -5.24 6.19
N TYR A 98 -7.36 -6.05 5.25
CA TYR A 98 -7.78 -6.00 3.85
C TYR A 98 -8.35 -7.33 3.38
N PRO A 99 -9.38 -7.32 2.51
CA PRO A 99 -9.78 -8.53 1.82
C PRO A 99 -8.69 -8.95 0.84
N ASN A 100 -8.36 -10.24 0.81
CA ASN A 100 -7.31 -10.78 -0.05
C ASN A 100 -7.65 -10.61 -1.54
N ALA A 101 -6.62 -10.50 -2.37
CA ALA A 101 -6.79 -10.59 -3.81
C ALA A 101 -7.33 -11.96 -4.21
N TYR A 102 -8.22 -12.04 -5.19
CA TYR A 102 -8.93 -13.27 -5.50
C TYR A 102 -9.19 -13.51 -6.99
N LEU A 103 -9.45 -14.78 -7.31
CA LEU A 103 -9.96 -15.23 -8.60
C LEU A 103 -11.19 -16.11 -8.38
N ASP A 104 -12.25 -15.89 -9.16
CA ASP A 104 -13.44 -16.74 -9.16
C ASP A 104 -13.36 -17.78 -10.31
N ILE A 105 -13.54 -19.06 -9.98
CA ILE A 105 -13.62 -20.17 -10.94
C ILE A 105 -14.90 -20.95 -10.66
N GLY A 106 -15.87 -20.86 -11.56
CA GLY A 106 -17.19 -21.47 -11.35
C GLY A 106 -17.82 -21.00 -10.04
N ASP A 107 -18.19 -21.93 -9.18
CA ASP A 107 -18.80 -21.66 -7.87
C ASP A 107 -17.79 -21.41 -6.76
N TYR A 108 -16.51 -21.35 -7.06
CA TYR A 108 -15.46 -21.22 -6.07
C TYR A 108 -14.73 -19.89 -6.20
N ARG A 109 -14.28 -19.36 -5.03
CA ARG A 109 -13.37 -18.24 -4.91
C ARG A 109 -12.03 -18.73 -4.38
N LEU A 110 -10.96 -18.36 -5.08
CA LEU A 110 -9.58 -18.60 -4.71
C LEU A 110 -9.01 -17.29 -4.18
N GLU A 111 -8.69 -17.24 -2.89
CA GLU A 111 -8.05 -16.08 -2.22
C GLU A 111 -6.56 -16.33 -2.09
N PHE A 112 -5.73 -15.35 -2.45
CA PHE A 112 -4.29 -15.48 -2.51
C PHE A 112 -3.61 -14.65 -1.42
N SER A 113 -2.53 -15.21 -0.85
CA SER A 113 -1.71 -14.57 0.19
C SER A 113 -0.27 -15.05 0.09
N ARG A 114 0.65 -14.39 0.81
CA ARG A 114 2.08 -14.74 0.92
C ARG A 114 2.77 -14.94 -0.42
N ALA A 115 2.47 -14.08 -1.38
CA ALA A 115 3.03 -14.17 -2.71
C ALA A 115 4.54 -13.89 -2.73
N LYS A 116 5.25 -14.66 -3.56
CA LYS A 116 6.64 -14.43 -3.92
C LYS A 116 6.75 -14.36 -5.43
N LEU A 117 7.35 -13.29 -5.94
CA LEU A 117 7.61 -13.12 -7.36
C LEU A 117 8.90 -13.84 -7.75
N GLY A 118 8.81 -14.76 -8.71
CA GLY A 118 9.93 -15.40 -9.40
C GLY A 118 10.15 -14.84 -10.80
N TYR A 119 10.96 -15.54 -11.58
CA TYR A 119 11.18 -15.20 -12.99
C TYR A 119 10.01 -15.65 -13.82
N GLU A 120 9.07 -15.09 -14.21
CA GLU A 120 7.83 -15.49 -14.92
C GLU A 120 6.85 -16.33 -14.11
N GLU A 121 6.95 -16.31 -12.77
CA GLU A 121 6.01 -17.05 -11.91
C GLU A 121 5.70 -16.27 -10.62
N ILE A 122 4.57 -16.61 -10.01
CA ILE A 122 4.22 -16.22 -8.64
C ILE A 122 3.94 -17.49 -7.86
N ILE A 123 4.63 -17.66 -6.75
CA ILE A 123 4.32 -18.69 -5.75
C ILE A 123 3.51 -18.01 -4.65
N ALA A 124 2.32 -18.55 -4.34
CA ALA A 124 1.44 -17.98 -3.32
C ALA A 124 0.64 -19.08 -2.62
N ASP A 125 0.18 -18.79 -1.41
CA ASP A 125 -0.82 -19.62 -0.74
C ASP A 125 -2.21 -19.31 -1.27
N VAL A 126 -3.02 -20.35 -1.35
CA VAL A 126 -4.38 -20.27 -1.88
C VAL A 126 -5.38 -20.83 -0.88
N LYS A 127 -6.42 -20.04 -0.58
CA LYS A 127 -7.58 -20.47 0.18
C LYS A 127 -8.79 -20.58 -0.75
N ILE A 128 -9.38 -21.79 -0.86
CA ILE A 128 -10.52 -22.04 -1.74
C ILE A 128 -11.79 -22.03 -0.90
N ARG A 129 -12.77 -21.22 -1.32
CA ARG A 129 -14.11 -21.16 -0.71
C ARG A 129 -15.19 -21.34 -1.77
N LYS A 130 -16.33 -21.92 -1.38
CA LYS A 130 -17.56 -21.84 -2.18
C LYS A 130 -18.10 -20.41 -2.08
N LYS A 131 -18.50 -19.84 -3.20
CA LYS A 131 -19.18 -18.52 -3.21
C LYS A 131 -20.53 -18.62 -2.48
N GLN A 132 -20.82 -17.63 -1.70
CA GLN A 132 -22.14 -17.46 -1.08
C GLN A 132 -23.11 -16.80 -2.02
#